data_f47e32fd97cfa44fb7b9c0c118ef6880
#
_entry.id   f47e32fd97cfa44fb7b9c0c118ef6880
#
_cell.length_a   1.000
_cell.length_b   1.000
_cell.length_c   1.000
_cell.angle_alpha   90.00
_cell.angle_beta   90.00
_cell.angle_gamma   90.00
#
_symmetry.space_group_name_H-M   'P 1'
#
loop_
_entity.id
_entity.type
_entity.pdbx_description
1 polymer ?
#
loop_
_entity_poly.entity_id
_entity_poly.type
_entity_poly.pdbx_seq_one_letter_code
_entity_poly.pdbx_strand_id
1 'polypeptide(L)'
;LPLEAHALMVERIQEIDRTFAAVDPEAPTLNELENLIKRLEVIEPPALPSSQDAGAQPASTAPSASGASSTTGAATSSAAISAAPATGPQLGNLSKVANTDGLVDALASVFRYLGEASQKLADLDPYHPLAIGLNRFGARGALLSLPQAQGQTTLIAPPPMAEVQSFNTVCDAGNPQGVASFCEGRLATYPFWLDLDRQSALAYGAMGPIAASMRSAVIDEVLAFVKRLPGVERLTFSDGTPFADEATKAWLATCMAE
;
A
#
# COMPACT_ATOMS: atom_id res chain seq x y z
N LEU A 1 12.16 -13.56 12.56
CA LEU A 1 12.99 -13.16 11.44
C LEU A 1 14.18 -14.12 11.35
N PRO A 2 14.62 -14.60 10.14
CA PRO A 2 15.82 -15.44 10.03
C PRO A 2 17.06 -14.71 10.57
N LEU A 3 17.94 -15.42 11.27
CA LEU A 3 19.13 -14.85 11.92
C LEU A 3 20.02 -14.06 10.95
N GLU A 4 20.20 -14.60 9.73
CA GLU A 4 20.99 -13.94 8.69
C GLU A 4 20.37 -12.63 8.20
N ALA A 5 19.04 -12.61 8.02
CA ALA A 5 18.33 -11.41 7.62
C ALA A 5 18.38 -10.33 8.71
N HIS A 6 18.30 -10.72 9.98
CA HIS A 6 18.43 -9.80 11.12
C HIS A 6 19.81 -9.15 11.17
N ALA A 7 20.88 -9.95 11.04
CA ALA A 7 22.26 -9.46 11.02
C ALA A 7 22.50 -8.50 9.85
N LEU A 8 22.00 -8.84 8.65
CA LEU A 8 22.12 -7.99 7.46
C LEU A 8 21.41 -6.66 7.62
N MET A 9 20.22 -6.64 8.25
CA MET A 9 19.48 -5.39 8.50
C MET A 9 20.23 -4.47 9.43
N VAL A 10 20.80 -4.99 10.52
CA VAL A 10 21.62 -4.19 11.47
C VAL A 10 22.85 -3.62 10.78
N GLU A 11 23.55 -4.43 9.99
CA GLU A 11 24.73 -3.99 9.23
C GLU A 11 24.41 -2.85 8.25
N ARG A 12 23.30 -2.97 7.51
CA ARG A 12 22.87 -1.95 6.54
C ARG A 12 22.51 -0.63 7.21
N ILE A 13 21.86 -0.66 8.37
CA ILE A 13 21.54 0.56 9.12
C ILE A 13 22.81 1.26 9.58
N GLN A 14 23.78 0.51 10.09
CA GLN A 14 25.08 1.08 10.51
C GLN A 14 25.88 1.65 9.33
N GLU A 15 25.78 1.06 8.15
CA GLU A 15 26.39 1.56 6.92
C GLU A 15 25.74 2.90 6.48
N ILE A 16 24.40 2.98 6.54
CA ILE A 16 23.66 4.20 6.25
C ILE A 16 24.04 5.30 7.25
N ASP A 17 24.04 5.00 8.55
CA ASP A 17 24.37 5.96 9.61
C ASP A 17 25.80 6.51 9.44
N ARG A 18 26.77 5.65 9.12
CA ARG A 18 28.14 6.06 8.79
C ARG A 18 28.22 6.96 7.55
N THR A 19 27.39 6.67 6.54
CA THR A 19 27.38 7.47 5.31
C THR A 19 26.79 8.85 5.57
N PHE A 20 25.73 8.94 6.36
CA PHE A 20 25.14 10.23 6.75
C PHE A 20 26.10 11.04 7.63
N ALA A 21 26.72 10.43 8.63
CA ALA A 21 27.68 11.10 9.49
C ALA A 21 28.93 11.61 8.73
N ALA A 22 29.29 10.97 7.60
CA ALA A 22 30.39 11.43 6.75
C ALA A 22 30.02 12.67 5.91
N VAL A 23 28.72 12.86 5.60
CA VAL A 23 28.23 14.00 4.82
C VAL A 23 27.84 15.17 5.73
N ASP A 24 27.18 14.88 6.86
CA ASP A 24 26.75 15.85 7.84
C ASP A 24 26.97 15.30 9.26
N PRO A 25 27.97 15.82 10.01
CA PRO A 25 28.25 15.37 11.39
C PRO A 25 27.12 15.66 12.39
N GLU A 26 26.18 16.54 12.06
CA GLU A 26 25.02 16.87 12.89
C GLU A 26 23.75 16.12 12.45
N ALA A 27 23.86 15.22 11.47
CA ALA A 27 22.72 14.41 11.02
C ALA A 27 22.14 13.56 12.16
N PRO A 28 20.81 13.40 12.23
CA PRO A 28 20.18 12.55 13.22
C PRO A 28 20.61 11.09 13.03
N THR A 29 21.06 10.46 14.12
CA THR A 29 21.48 9.05 14.11
C THR A 29 20.30 8.10 14.04
N LEU A 30 20.47 6.95 13.35
CA LEU A 30 19.45 5.90 13.22
C LEU A 30 19.45 4.92 14.42
N ASN A 31 20.01 5.32 15.55
CA ASN A 31 20.16 4.49 16.75
C ASN A 31 18.84 3.91 17.28
N GLU A 32 17.73 4.65 17.17
CA GLU A 32 16.42 4.15 17.58
C GLU A 32 15.93 3.01 16.67
N LEU A 33 16.16 3.13 15.38
CA LEU A 33 15.80 2.09 14.40
C LEU A 33 16.68 0.85 14.59
N GLU A 34 17.98 1.02 14.83
CA GLU A 34 18.90 -0.09 15.15
C GLU A 34 18.45 -0.83 16.42
N ASN A 35 18.07 -0.09 17.46
CA ASN A 35 17.58 -0.67 18.72
C ASN A 35 16.24 -1.40 18.56
N LEU A 36 15.36 -0.90 17.69
CA LEU A 36 14.11 -1.59 17.37
C LEU A 36 14.39 -2.92 16.66
N ILE A 37 15.29 -2.95 15.69
CA ILE A 37 15.63 -4.17 14.97
C ILE A 37 16.31 -5.19 15.89
N LYS A 38 17.21 -4.76 16.77
CA LYS A 38 17.83 -5.64 17.76
C LYS A 38 16.85 -6.29 18.74
N ARG A 39 15.65 -5.71 18.92
CA ARG A 39 14.56 -6.25 19.76
C ARG A 39 13.63 -7.20 19.00
N LEU A 40 13.74 -7.30 17.68
CA LEU A 40 12.94 -8.26 16.92
C LEU A 40 13.34 -9.69 17.32
N GLU A 41 12.34 -10.51 17.61
CA GLU A 41 12.54 -11.92 17.94
C GLU A 41 13.13 -12.65 16.73
N VAL A 42 14.33 -13.20 16.92
CA VAL A 42 15.03 -13.97 15.88
C VAL A 42 14.54 -15.41 15.97
N ILE A 43 13.93 -15.91 14.91
CA ILE A 43 13.53 -17.31 14.80
C ILE A 43 14.77 -18.12 14.43
N GLU A 44 15.33 -18.83 15.40
CA GLU A 44 16.36 -19.84 15.15
C GLU A 44 15.74 -20.99 14.34
N PRO A 45 16.36 -21.45 13.25
CA PRO A 45 15.86 -22.61 12.53
C PRO A 45 15.77 -23.79 13.47
N PRO A 46 14.67 -24.59 13.48
CA PRO A 46 14.54 -25.73 14.36
C PRO A 46 15.66 -26.72 14.07
N ALA A 47 16.44 -27.04 15.09
CA ALA A 47 17.42 -28.11 15.03
C ALA A 47 16.69 -29.42 14.66
N LEU A 48 17.19 -30.12 13.66
CA LEU A 48 16.70 -31.44 13.22
C LEU A 48 16.53 -32.36 14.44
N PRO A 49 15.36 -32.98 14.66
CA PRO A 49 15.17 -33.86 15.79
C PRO A 49 15.95 -35.17 15.57
N SER A 50 16.84 -35.42 16.49
CA SER A 50 17.40 -36.79 16.71
C SER A 50 16.28 -37.67 17.23
N SER A 51 16.07 -38.79 16.56
CA SER A 51 15.11 -39.83 16.86
C SER A 51 15.30 -40.42 18.25
N GLN A 52 14.23 -40.61 19.01
CA GLN A 52 13.91 -41.58 20.08
C GLN A 52 13.04 -40.91 21.13
N ASP A 53 11.91 -41.36 21.64
CA ASP A 53 11.32 -42.67 21.76
C ASP A 53 9.85 -42.52 22.19
N ALA A 54 9.09 -43.56 22.03
CA ALA A 54 7.65 -43.71 22.24
C ALA A 54 7.12 -43.45 23.66
N GLY A 55 5.83 -43.06 23.77
CA GLY A 55 5.09 -43.35 25.02
C GLY A 55 3.80 -42.55 25.28
N ALA A 56 2.67 -43.14 24.88
CA ALA A 56 1.36 -43.13 25.56
C ALA A 56 0.48 -41.84 25.69
N GLN A 57 -0.63 -41.87 24.96
CA GLN A 57 -1.95 -41.30 25.28
C GLN A 57 -2.58 -41.97 26.51
N PRO A 58 -3.66 -41.50 27.24
CA PRO A 58 -4.88 -41.04 26.60
C PRO A 58 -5.73 -39.92 27.34
N ALA A 59 -6.58 -39.30 26.57
CA ALA A 59 -8.02 -39.09 26.65
C ALA A 59 -8.69 -38.22 27.75
N SER A 60 -9.67 -37.48 27.24
CA SER A 60 -10.99 -37.15 27.82
C SER A 60 -11.06 -35.87 28.69
N THR A 61 -11.91 -34.88 28.48
CA THR A 61 -13.35 -34.79 28.25
C THR A 61 -13.74 -33.33 28.05
N ALA A 62 -14.65 -33.05 27.15
CA ALA A 62 -15.53 -31.89 27.22
C ALA A 62 -16.70 -32.24 28.16
N PRO A 63 -17.57 -31.36 28.68
CA PRO A 63 -18.52 -30.62 27.88
C PRO A 63 -19.04 -29.24 28.39
N SER A 64 -19.62 -28.51 27.50
CA SER A 64 -20.93 -27.80 27.44
C SER A 64 -21.33 -26.74 28.47
N ALA A 65 -21.75 -25.66 27.94
CA ALA A 65 -23.09 -25.08 27.85
C ALA A 65 -23.39 -23.77 28.58
N SER A 66 -23.95 -22.86 27.81
CA SER A 66 -25.15 -22.04 28.00
C SER A 66 -25.10 -20.80 28.89
N GLY A 67 -25.63 -19.72 28.31
CA GLY A 67 -26.31 -18.69 29.09
C GLY A 67 -26.46 -17.37 28.38
N ALA A 68 -27.59 -17.19 27.78
CA ALA A 68 -28.12 -16.00 27.11
C ALA A 68 -28.47 -14.87 28.10
N SER A 69 -28.59 -13.67 27.58
CA SER A 69 -29.68 -12.69 27.70
C SER A 69 -29.21 -11.23 27.88
N SER A 70 -29.43 -10.45 26.87
CA SER A 70 -30.25 -9.22 26.75
C SER A 70 -30.28 -8.21 27.90
N THR A 71 -30.04 -6.92 27.61
CA THR A 71 -31.06 -5.86 27.55
C THR A 71 -30.44 -4.46 27.36
N THR A 72 -30.91 -3.78 26.34
CA THR A 72 -31.38 -2.38 26.19
C THR A 72 -30.95 -1.33 27.25
N GLY A 73 -30.45 -0.20 26.75
CA GLY A 73 -30.37 1.05 27.49
C GLY A 73 -29.87 2.21 26.65
N ALA A 74 -30.79 2.95 26.01
CA ALA A 74 -30.53 4.22 25.42
C ALA A 74 -30.29 5.31 26.47
N ALA A 75 -29.27 6.13 26.32
CA ALA A 75 -29.20 7.43 26.96
C ALA A 75 -28.42 8.42 26.08
N THR A 76 -29.13 9.33 25.49
CA THR A 76 -28.70 10.61 24.93
C THR A 76 -27.96 11.41 26.00
N SER A 77 -26.75 11.87 25.68
CA SER A 77 -26.15 13.00 26.38
C SER A 77 -25.33 13.83 25.42
N SER A 78 -25.91 15.00 25.13
CA SER A 78 -25.28 16.13 24.49
C SER A 78 -24.13 16.63 25.38
N ALA A 79 -22.91 16.66 24.87
CA ALA A 79 -21.79 17.33 25.54
C ALA A 79 -20.86 17.99 24.53
N ALA A 80 -20.87 19.30 24.61
CA ALA A 80 -19.82 20.28 24.31
C ALA A 80 -18.70 19.88 23.34
N ILE A 81 -18.69 20.55 22.19
CA ILE A 81 -17.58 20.64 21.25
C ILE A 81 -16.46 21.44 21.94
N SER A 82 -15.52 20.73 22.56
CA SER A 82 -14.22 21.31 22.90
C SER A 82 -13.32 21.07 21.70
N ALA A 83 -12.93 22.14 21.00
CA ALA A 83 -11.95 22.09 19.93
C ALA A 83 -10.61 21.61 20.49
N ALA A 84 -10.33 20.32 20.32
CA ALA A 84 -8.99 19.79 20.51
C ALA A 84 -8.07 20.31 19.39
N PRO A 85 -6.81 20.63 19.67
CA PRO A 85 -5.86 21.01 18.63
C PRO A 85 -5.79 19.90 17.59
N ALA A 86 -5.76 20.28 16.31
CA ALA A 86 -5.62 19.35 15.19
C ALA A 86 -4.28 18.59 15.33
N THR A 87 -4.33 17.48 16.02
CA THR A 87 -3.25 16.52 16.06
C THR A 87 -3.27 15.84 14.68
N GLY A 88 -2.22 16.01 13.91
CA GLY A 88 -2.05 15.31 12.63
C GLY A 88 -2.29 13.79 12.79
N PRO A 89 -2.53 13.06 11.71
CA PRO A 89 -2.86 11.64 11.76
C PRO A 89 -1.84 10.90 12.60
N GLN A 90 -2.26 10.41 13.77
CA GLN A 90 -1.40 9.62 14.64
C GLN A 90 -1.34 8.22 14.08
N LEU A 91 -0.18 7.83 13.55
CA LEU A 91 0.16 6.43 13.33
C LEU A 91 -0.03 5.70 14.67
N GLY A 92 -0.98 4.77 14.72
CA GLY A 92 -1.33 4.05 15.93
C GLY A 92 -0.10 3.43 16.59
N ASN A 93 -0.07 3.43 17.91
CA ASN A 93 1.03 2.82 18.66
C ASN A 93 1.01 1.31 18.46
N LEU A 94 1.90 0.78 17.61
CA LEU A 94 2.00 -0.65 17.29
C LEU A 94 2.24 -1.52 18.53
N SER A 95 2.81 -0.96 19.61
CA SER A 95 2.98 -1.71 20.88
C SER A 95 1.67 -2.10 21.56
N LYS A 96 0.54 -1.52 21.17
CA LYS A 96 -0.80 -1.85 21.67
C LYS A 96 -1.54 -2.87 20.80
N VAL A 97 -0.97 -3.28 19.68
CA VAL A 97 -1.56 -4.27 18.78
C VAL A 97 -1.32 -5.66 19.34
N ALA A 98 -2.41 -6.34 19.71
CA ALA A 98 -2.35 -7.63 20.38
C ALA A 98 -2.56 -8.84 19.46
N ASN A 99 -2.99 -8.63 18.22
CA ASN A 99 -3.31 -9.68 17.25
C ASN A 99 -3.08 -9.24 15.80
N THR A 100 -3.14 -10.19 14.88
CA THR A 100 -2.94 -9.98 13.45
C THR A 100 -3.96 -9.01 12.85
N ASP A 101 -5.22 -9.08 13.26
CA ASP A 101 -6.30 -8.23 12.74
C ASP A 101 -6.04 -6.76 13.08
N GLY A 102 -5.69 -6.50 14.35
CA GLY A 102 -5.30 -5.15 14.77
C GLY A 102 -4.04 -4.63 14.04
N LEU A 103 -3.11 -5.52 13.64
CA LEU A 103 -1.96 -5.14 12.83
C LEU A 103 -2.37 -4.78 11.40
N VAL A 104 -3.31 -5.53 10.81
CA VAL A 104 -3.86 -5.23 9.48
C VAL A 104 -4.56 -3.87 9.48
N ASP A 105 -5.35 -3.56 10.49
CA ASP A 105 -6.00 -2.24 10.64
C ASP A 105 -4.98 -1.11 10.81
N ALA A 106 -3.93 -1.34 11.59
CA ALA A 106 -2.84 -0.37 11.75
C ALA A 106 -2.12 -0.12 10.41
N LEU A 107 -1.84 -1.19 9.63
CA LEU A 107 -1.23 -1.07 8.30
C LEU A 107 -2.14 -0.34 7.32
N ALA A 108 -3.46 -0.59 7.34
CA ALA A 108 -4.41 0.17 6.52
C ALA A 108 -4.36 1.68 6.83
N SER A 109 -4.17 2.04 8.10
CA SER A 109 -3.98 3.42 8.51
C SER A 109 -2.67 4.02 7.98
N VAL A 110 -1.59 3.24 7.94
CA VAL A 110 -0.30 3.66 7.33
C VAL A 110 -0.47 3.91 5.83
N PHE A 111 -1.12 3.01 5.09
CA PHE A 111 -1.35 3.19 3.65
C PHE A 111 -2.16 4.45 3.35
N ARG A 112 -3.21 4.72 4.15
CA ARG A 112 -3.98 5.97 4.04
C ARG A 112 -3.10 7.19 4.31
N TYR A 113 -2.30 7.17 5.37
CA TYR A 113 -1.36 8.25 5.68
C TYR A 113 -0.37 8.52 4.56
N LEU A 114 0.15 7.50 3.88
CA LEU A 114 1.01 7.66 2.72
C LEU A 114 0.31 8.40 1.57
N GLY A 115 -0.98 8.12 1.34
CA GLY A 115 -1.79 8.85 0.37
C GLY A 115 -1.94 10.33 0.74
N GLU A 116 -2.24 10.63 2.01
CA GLU A 116 -2.34 12.00 2.52
C GLU A 116 -0.99 12.74 2.43
N ALA A 117 0.11 12.06 2.79
CA ALA A 117 1.46 12.61 2.67
C ALA A 117 1.85 12.89 1.21
N SER A 118 1.45 12.02 0.28
CA SER A 118 1.62 12.24 -1.16
C SER A 118 0.93 13.52 -1.63
N GLN A 119 -0.34 13.70 -1.27
CA GLN A 119 -1.09 14.91 -1.62
C GLN A 119 -0.43 16.15 -1.04
N LYS A 120 -0.03 16.10 0.24
CA LYS A 120 0.66 17.21 0.88
C LYS A 120 1.99 17.55 0.22
N LEU A 121 2.74 16.53 -0.21
CA LEU A 121 3.98 16.73 -0.94
C LEU A 121 3.72 17.37 -2.32
N ALA A 122 2.70 16.91 -3.03
CA ALA A 122 2.31 17.48 -4.32
C ALA A 122 1.82 18.94 -4.20
N ASP A 123 1.22 19.33 -3.08
CA ASP A 123 0.85 20.73 -2.80
C ASP A 123 2.08 21.63 -2.59
N LEU A 124 3.13 21.08 -1.98
CA LEU A 124 4.38 21.82 -1.66
C LEU A 124 5.34 21.84 -2.85
N ASP A 125 5.46 20.71 -3.54
CA ASP A 125 6.29 20.54 -4.73
C ASP A 125 5.55 19.64 -5.75
N PRO A 126 4.83 20.24 -6.71
CA PRO A 126 4.00 19.52 -7.67
C PRO A 126 4.75 18.54 -8.58
N TYR A 127 6.07 18.69 -8.67
CA TYR A 127 6.91 17.85 -9.54
C TYR A 127 7.85 16.91 -8.78
N HIS A 128 7.61 16.70 -7.49
CA HIS A 128 8.42 15.81 -6.69
C HIS A 128 8.04 14.33 -6.93
N PRO A 129 8.91 13.49 -7.51
CA PRO A 129 8.55 12.12 -7.92
C PRO A 129 8.17 11.20 -6.76
N LEU A 130 8.65 11.48 -5.53
CA LEU A 130 8.25 10.75 -4.33
C LEU A 130 6.73 10.82 -4.08
N ALA A 131 6.05 11.90 -4.50
CA ALA A 131 4.59 11.98 -4.38
C ALA A 131 3.92 10.84 -5.14
N ILE A 132 4.40 10.51 -6.34
CA ILE A 132 3.90 9.38 -7.13
C ILE A 132 4.12 8.04 -6.39
N GLY A 133 5.34 7.79 -5.93
CA GLY A 133 5.65 6.56 -5.19
C GLY A 133 4.80 6.38 -3.94
N LEU A 134 4.64 7.44 -3.13
CA LEU A 134 3.80 7.40 -1.92
C LEU A 134 2.32 7.13 -2.25
N ASN A 135 1.77 7.79 -3.29
CA ASN A 135 0.39 7.59 -3.72
C ASN A 135 0.15 6.15 -4.16
N ARG A 136 1.02 5.62 -5.01
CA ARG A 136 0.91 4.26 -5.55
C ARG A 136 1.14 3.19 -4.49
N PHE A 137 2.13 3.38 -3.63
CA PHE A 137 2.36 2.47 -2.53
C PHE A 137 1.19 2.50 -1.53
N GLY A 138 0.65 3.67 -1.22
CA GLY A 138 -0.56 3.81 -0.40
C GLY A 138 -1.78 3.09 -1.00
N ALA A 139 -1.96 3.19 -2.32
CA ALA A 139 -3.08 2.58 -3.03
C ALA A 139 -2.94 1.06 -3.23
N ARG A 140 -1.72 0.57 -3.47
CA ARG A 140 -1.47 -0.79 -3.99
C ARG A 140 -0.50 -1.61 -3.14
N GLY A 141 0.12 -1.04 -2.12
CA GLY A 141 1.14 -1.71 -1.30
C GLY A 141 0.63 -2.97 -0.58
N ALA A 142 -0.64 -2.97 -0.18
CA ALA A 142 -1.31 -4.10 0.45
C ALA A 142 -1.76 -5.20 -0.54
N LEU A 143 -1.73 -4.95 -1.85
CA LEU A 143 -2.18 -5.90 -2.87
C LEU A 143 -1.05 -6.86 -3.22
N LEU A 144 -1.02 -8.01 -2.55
CA LEU A 144 0.05 -9.02 -2.67
C LEU A 144 -0.32 -10.23 -3.53
N SER A 145 -1.59 -10.37 -3.91
CA SER A 145 -2.10 -11.46 -4.75
C SER A 145 -3.15 -10.96 -5.72
N LEU A 146 -3.32 -11.67 -6.83
CA LEU A 146 -4.40 -11.40 -7.76
C LEU A 146 -5.75 -11.54 -7.05
N PRO A 147 -6.74 -10.69 -7.39
CA PRO A 147 -8.10 -10.87 -6.89
C PRO A 147 -8.68 -12.20 -7.39
N GLN A 148 -9.61 -12.76 -6.60
CA GLN A 148 -10.32 -13.96 -7.01
C GLN A 148 -11.10 -13.70 -8.31
N ALA A 149 -10.94 -14.59 -9.29
CA ALA A 149 -11.56 -14.47 -10.59
C ALA A 149 -12.14 -15.82 -11.06
N GLN A 150 -13.24 -15.76 -11.81
CA GLN A 150 -13.76 -16.87 -12.58
C GLN A 150 -13.35 -16.65 -14.05
N GLY A 151 -12.35 -17.42 -14.51
CA GLY A 151 -11.68 -17.11 -15.77
C GLY A 151 -10.90 -15.79 -15.64
N GLN A 152 -11.32 -14.75 -16.33
CA GLN A 152 -10.73 -13.41 -16.25
C GLN A 152 -11.59 -12.43 -15.42
N THR A 153 -12.84 -12.79 -15.09
CA THR A 153 -13.79 -11.89 -14.43
C THR A 153 -13.67 -11.99 -12.92
N THR A 154 -13.37 -10.85 -12.28
CA THR A 154 -13.25 -10.72 -10.83
C THR A 154 -14.61 -10.34 -10.20
N LEU A 155 -14.65 -10.33 -8.86
CA LEU A 155 -15.77 -9.80 -8.09
C LEU A 155 -15.65 -8.29 -7.79
N ILE A 156 -14.61 -7.64 -8.30
CA ILE A 156 -14.39 -6.22 -8.06
C ILE A 156 -15.36 -5.41 -8.91
N ALA A 157 -16.09 -4.49 -8.27
CA ALA A 157 -16.98 -3.60 -8.96
C ALA A 157 -16.23 -2.64 -9.89
N PRO A 158 -16.73 -2.37 -11.11
CA PRO A 158 -16.12 -1.40 -12.01
C PRO A 158 -16.25 0.03 -11.46
N PRO A 159 -15.43 0.97 -11.96
CA PRO A 159 -15.69 2.39 -11.73
C PRO A 159 -17.12 2.75 -12.20
N PRO A 160 -17.88 3.54 -11.43
CA PRO A 160 -19.19 3.98 -11.84
C PRO A 160 -19.15 4.71 -13.20
N MET A 161 -20.22 4.59 -14.01
CA MET A 161 -20.29 5.23 -15.32
C MET A 161 -20.00 6.76 -15.25
N ALA A 162 -20.43 7.41 -14.18
CA ALA A 162 -20.14 8.85 -13.97
C ALA A 162 -18.64 9.12 -13.84
N GLU A 163 -17.88 8.25 -13.16
CA GLU A 163 -16.40 8.37 -13.06
C GLU A 163 -15.73 8.13 -14.42
N VAL A 164 -16.20 7.14 -15.18
CA VAL A 164 -15.69 6.87 -16.54
C VAL A 164 -15.96 8.06 -17.45
N GLN A 165 -17.15 8.66 -17.38
CA GLN A 165 -17.48 9.86 -18.15
C GLN A 165 -16.63 11.06 -17.75
N SER A 166 -16.40 11.26 -16.44
CA SER A 166 -15.52 12.29 -15.93
C SER A 166 -14.08 12.12 -16.41
N PHE A 167 -13.59 10.87 -16.36
CA PHE A 167 -12.26 10.51 -16.90
C PHE A 167 -12.12 10.87 -18.37
N ASN A 168 -13.08 10.45 -19.21
CA ASN A 168 -13.06 10.75 -20.64
C ASN A 168 -13.11 12.28 -20.88
N THR A 169 -13.99 13.00 -20.17
CA THR A 169 -14.11 14.46 -20.29
C THR A 169 -12.80 15.17 -19.95
N VAL A 170 -12.10 14.73 -18.88
CA VAL A 170 -10.83 15.34 -18.48
C VAL A 170 -9.73 15.02 -19.49
N CYS A 171 -9.70 13.79 -20.04
CA CYS A 171 -8.76 13.42 -21.10
C CYS A 171 -9.00 14.22 -22.37
N ASP A 172 -10.27 14.41 -22.80
CA ASP A 172 -10.64 15.13 -24.01
C ASP A 172 -10.40 16.67 -23.89
N ALA A 173 -10.40 17.19 -22.67
CA ALA A 173 -10.13 18.61 -22.41
C ALA A 173 -8.69 19.03 -22.75
N GLY A 174 -7.77 18.06 -22.94
CA GLY A 174 -6.40 18.32 -23.39
C GLY A 174 -5.53 19.08 -22.38
N ASN A 175 -5.92 19.11 -21.08
CA ASN A 175 -5.13 19.70 -20.01
C ASN A 175 -4.32 18.63 -19.27
N PRO A 176 -3.00 18.49 -19.53
CA PRO A 176 -2.20 17.43 -18.94
C PRO A 176 -2.19 17.44 -17.40
N GLN A 177 -2.14 18.63 -16.79
CA GLN A 177 -2.16 18.74 -15.33
C GLN A 177 -3.48 18.27 -14.73
N GLY A 178 -4.60 18.60 -15.38
CA GLY A 178 -5.94 18.13 -14.97
C GLY A 178 -6.05 16.61 -15.10
N VAL A 179 -5.53 16.02 -16.19
CA VAL A 179 -5.51 14.57 -16.39
C VAL A 179 -4.68 13.88 -15.29
N ALA A 180 -3.45 14.34 -15.05
CA ALA A 180 -2.58 13.76 -14.03
C ALA A 180 -3.24 13.85 -12.64
N SER A 181 -3.76 15.02 -12.26
CA SER A 181 -4.45 15.22 -10.98
C SER A 181 -5.67 14.31 -10.81
N PHE A 182 -6.47 14.16 -11.87
CA PHE A 182 -7.61 13.24 -11.86
C PHE A 182 -7.17 11.80 -11.63
N CYS A 183 -6.21 11.31 -12.43
CA CYS A 183 -5.73 9.94 -12.35
C CYS A 183 -5.13 9.62 -10.98
N GLU A 184 -4.25 10.48 -10.47
CA GLU A 184 -3.64 10.30 -9.15
C GLU A 184 -4.69 10.32 -8.03
N GLY A 185 -5.67 11.19 -8.10
CA GLY A 185 -6.74 11.28 -7.10
C GLY A 185 -7.71 10.09 -7.09
N ARG A 186 -7.77 9.29 -8.17
CA ARG A 186 -8.67 8.12 -8.27
C ARG A 186 -7.99 6.78 -8.00
N LEU A 187 -6.67 6.75 -8.00
CA LEU A 187 -5.90 5.53 -7.89
C LEU A 187 -6.19 4.73 -6.61
N ALA A 188 -6.34 5.40 -5.47
CA ALA A 188 -6.64 4.74 -4.21
C ALA A 188 -8.05 4.11 -4.18
N THR A 189 -9.00 4.71 -4.91
CA THR A 189 -10.37 4.19 -5.02
C THR A 189 -10.47 3.04 -6.02
N TYR A 190 -9.73 3.14 -7.12
CA TYR A 190 -9.78 2.17 -8.24
C TYR A 190 -8.38 1.63 -8.55
N PRO A 191 -7.74 0.88 -7.62
CA PRO A 191 -6.35 0.46 -7.77
C PRO A 191 -6.08 -0.49 -8.93
N PHE A 192 -7.12 -1.14 -9.46
CA PHE A 192 -7.04 -2.03 -10.61
C PHE A 192 -7.42 -1.37 -11.94
N TRP A 193 -7.80 -0.10 -11.95
CA TRP A 193 -8.08 0.63 -13.20
C TRP A 193 -6.77 1.16 -13.80
N LEU A 194 -6.09 0.30 -14.58
CA LEU A 194 -4.74 0.55 -15.11
C LEU A 194 -4.69 1.63 -16.19
N ASP A 195 -5.84 2.00 -16.77
CA ASP A 195 -5.90 3.11 -17.73
C ASP A 195 -5.56 4.45 -17.08
N LEU A 196 -5.77 4.58 -15.76
CA LEU A 196 -5.33 5.73 -14.98
C LEU A 196 -3.80 5.90 -15.03
N ASP A 197 -3.04 4.79 -14.95
CA ASP A 197 -1.58 4.83 -15.01
C ASP A 197 -1.08 5.29 -16.37
N ARG A 198 -1.64 4.73 -17.46
CA ARG A 198 -1.30 5.13 -18.81
C ARG A 198 -1.57 6.62 -19.04
N GLN A 199 -2.76 7.09 -18.68
CA GLN A 199 -3.13 8.49 -18.88
C GLN A 199 -2.30 9.44 -18.01
N SER A 200 -1.97 9.04 -16.77
CA SER A 200 -1.07 9.80 -15.90
C SER A 200 0.34 9.92 -16.53
N ALA A 201 0.91 8.81 -17.02
CA ALA A 201 2.21 8.82 -17.68
C ALA A 201 2.24 9.67 -18.96
N LEU A 202 1.18 9.60 -19.77
CA LEU A 202 1.03 10.42 -20.97
C LEU A 202 0.90 11.91 -20.62
N ALA A 203 0.14 12.23 -19.57
CA ALA A 203 -0.05 13.58 -19.10
C ALA A 203 1.26 14.20 -18.61
N TYR A 204 2.03 13.49 -17.76
CA TYR A 204 3.35 13.96 -17.34
C TYR A 204 4.33 14.08 -18.51
N GLY A 205 4.25 13.17 -19.49
CA GLY A 205 5.03 13.28 -20.74
C GLY A 205 4.70 14.55 -21.52
N ALA A 206 3.42 14.91 -21.62
CA ALA A 206 2.97 16.13 -22.32
C ALA A 206 3.36 17.43 -21.61
N MET A 207 3.63 17.40 -20.29
CA MET A 207 4.15 18.55 -19.54
C MET A 207 5.64 18.83 -19.84
N GLY A 208 6.34 17.89 -20.52
CA GLY A 208 7.73 18.04 -20.93
C GLY A 208 8.75 17.79 -19.82
N PRO A 209 9.98 18.34 -19.95
CA PRO A 209 11.12 17.98 -19.09
C PRO A 209 10.89 18.22 -17.59
N ILE A 210 10.07 19.19 -17.23
CA ILE A 210 9.79 19.50 -15.82
C ILE A 210 9.10 18.35 -15.08
N ALA A 211 8.33 17.54 -15.80
CA ALA A 211 7.59 16.40 -15.23
C ALA A 211 8.20 15.04 -15.65
N ALA A 212 9.40 15.01 -16.23
CA ALA A 212 10.02 13.78 -16.72
C ALA A 212 10.22 12.75 -15.58
N SER A 213 10.66 13.19 -14.41
CA SER A 213 10.81 12.33 -13.22
C SER A 213 9.49 11.77 -12.71
N MET A 214 8.40 12.54 -12.81
CA MET A 214 7.05 12.08 -12.47
C MET A 214 6.60 10.98 -13.43
N ARG A 215 6.80 11.19 -14.74
CA ARG A 215 6.49 10.17 -15.76
C ARG A 215 7.26 8.87 -15.50
N SER A 216 8.56 8.95 -15.24
CA SER A 216 9.37 7.77 -14.92
C SER A 216 8.84 7.06 -13.68
N ALA A 217 8.56 7.79 -12.61
CA ALA A 217 8.00 7.21 -11.37
C ALA A 217 6.66 6.49 -11.61
N VAL A 218 5.77 7.04 -12.45
CA VAL A 218 4.51 6.36 -12.83
C VAL A 218 4.79 5.03 -13.53
N ILE A 219 5.71 5.03 -14.50
CA ILE A 219 6.06 3.83 -15.27
C ILE A 219 6.68 2.78 -14.37
N ASP A 220 7.68 3.16 -13.57
CA ASP A 220 8.37 2.25 -12.66
C ASP A 220 7.39 1.58 -11.66
N GLU A 221 6.48 2.36 -11.09
CA GLU A 221 5.51 1.87 -10.10
C GLU A 221 4.45 0.95 -10.73
N VAL A 222 3.94 1.24 -11.92
CA VAL A 222 2.98 0.36 -12.58
C VAL A 222 3.64 -0.93 -13.06
N LEU A 223 4.88 -0.87 -13.56
CA LEU A 223 5.64 -2.07 -13.93
C LEU A 223 5.96 -2.94 -12.71
N ALA A 224 6.32 -2.33 -11.58
CA ALA A 224 6.50 -3.05 -10.32
C ALA A 224 5.19 -3.72 -9.86
N PHE A 225 4.04 -3.06 -10.03
CA PHE A 225 2.72 -3.62 -9.72
C PHE A 225 2.37 -4.81 -10.62
N VAL A 226 2.51 -4.69 -11.94
CA VAL A 226 2.25 -5.78 -12.89
C VAL A 226 3.22 -6.94 -12.69
N LYS A 227 4.49 -6.67 -12.38
CA LYS A 227 5.48 -7.69 -12.05
C LYS A 227 5.14 -8.43 -10.75
N ARG A 228 4.61 -7.74 -9.74
CA ARG A 228 4.17 -8.34 -8.47
C ARG A 228 2.91 -9.17 -8.63
N LEU A 229 1.99 -8.76 -9.52
CA LEU A 229 0.73 -9.44 -9.82
C LEU A 229 0.66 -9.85 -11.31
N PRO A 230 1.42 -10.86 -11.75
CA PRO A 230 1.49 -11.23 -13.16
C PRO A 230 0.12 -11.62 -13.72
N GLY A 231 -0.28 -10.98 -14.82
CA GLY A 231 -1.57 -11.22 -15.47
C GLY A 231 -2.70 -10.32 -14.98
N VAL A 232 -2.44 -9.39 -14.04
CA VAL A 232 -3.46 -8.44 -13.57
C VAL A 232 -4.04 -7.61 -14.71
N GLU A 233 -3.26 -7.30 -15.74
CA GLU A 233 -3.65 -6.54 -16.94
C GLU A 233 -4.68 -7.28 -17.83
N ARG A 234 -4.86 -8.58 -17.60
CA ARG A 234 -5.81 -9.43 -18.37
C ARG A 234 -7.12 -9.63 -17.67
N LEU A 235 -7.21 -9.24 -16.39
CA LEU A 235 -8.42 -9.39 -15.61
C LEU A 235 -9.45 -8.32 -15.97
N THR A 236 -10.71 -8.62 -15.59
CA THR A 236 -11.84 -7.73 -15.79
C THR A 236 -12.56 -7.49 -14.46
N PHE A 237 -13.25 -6.39 -14.37
CA PHE A 237 -14.22 -6.11 -13.32
C PHE A 237 -15.41 -7.08 -13.40
N SER A 238 -16.30 -7.02 -12.42
CA SER A 238 -17.44 -7.92 -12.29
C SER A 238 -18.46 -7.81 -13.43
N ASP A 239 -18.46 -6.71 -14.16
CA ASP A 239 -19.29 -6.46 -15.34
C ASP A 239 -18.63 -6.86 -16.68
N GLY A 240 -17.36 -7.35 -16.62
CA GLY A 240 -16.58 -7.68 -17.80
C GLY A 240 -15.74 -6.53 -18.36
N THR A 241 -15.84 -5.31 -17.83
CA THR A 241 -14.96 -4.20 -18.20
C THR A 241 -13.50 -4.56 -17.86
N PRO A 242 -12.53 -4.40 -18.77
CA PRO A 242 -11.14 -4.77 -18.50
C PRO A 242 -10.48 -3.86 -17.47
N PHE A 243 -9.54 -4.39 -16.69
CA PHE A 243 -8.67 -3.59 -15.82
C PHE A 243 -7.71 -2.70 -16.61
N ALA A 244 -7.33 -3.14 -17.79
CA ALA A 244 -6.55 -2.40 -18.78
C ALA A 244 -7.24 -2.52 -20.14
N ASP A 245 -7.51 -1.40 -20.80
CA ASP A 245 -7.94 -1.39 -22.19
C ASP A 245 -6.82 -1.88 -23.14
N GLU A 246 -7.12 -2.10 -24.41
CA GLU A 246 -6.14 -2.59 -25.38
C GLU A 246 -4.98 -1.60 -25.56
N ALA A 247 -5.25 -0.29 -25.48
CA ALA A 247 -4.22 0.75 -25.57
C ALA A 247 -3.29 0.71 -24.35
N THR A 248 -3.83 0.45 -23.16
CA THR A 248 -3.05 0.29 -21.92
C THR A 248 -2.20 -0.97 -21.95
N LYS A 249 -2.75 -2.09 -22.43
CA LYS A 249 -1.97 -3.34 -22.61
C LYS A 249 -0.81 -3.14 -23.58
N ALA A 250 -1.06 -2.50 -24.72
CA ALA A 250 -0.01 -2.19 -25.70
C ALA A 250 1.06 -1.26 -25.11
N TRP A 251 0.64 -0.22 -24.36
CA TRP A 251 1.55 0.69 -23.69
C TRP A 251 2.41 -0.02 -22.64
N LEU A 252 1.82 -0.88 -21.78
CA LEU A 252 2.56 -1.67 -20.81
C LEU A 252 3.59 -2.58 -21.48
N ALA A 253 3.23 -3.24 -22.59
CA ALA A 253 4.16 -4.06 -23.34
C ALA A 253 5.36 -3.27 -23.88
N THR A 254 5.13 -2.02 -24.32
CA THR A 254 6.22 -1.12 -24.76
C THR A 254 7.13 -0.75 -23.58
N CYS A 255 6.55 -0.37 -22.43
CA CYS A 255 7.34 -0.01 -21.24
C CYS A 255 8.15 -1.19 -20.66
N MET A 256 7.71 -2.44 -20.86
CA MET A 256 8.45 -3.64 -20.43
C MET A 256 9.61 -3.99 -21.36
N ALA A 257 9.65 -3.46 -22.58
CA ALA A 257 10.68 -3.75 -23.57
C ALA A 257 11.83 -2.74 -23.54
N GLU A 258 11.65 -1.60 -22.90
CA GLU A 258 12.68 -0.56 -22.67
C GLU A 258 13.55 -0.92 -21.46
#